data_304dc8cf918e0bacc01ee22105226f48
#
_entry.id   304dc8cf918e0bacc01ee22105226f48
#
_cell.length_a   1.000
_cell.length_b   1.000
_cell.length_c   1.000
_cell.angle_alpha   90.00
_cell.angle_beta   90.00
_cell.angle_gamma   90.00
#
_symmetry.space_group_name_H-M   'P 1'
#
loop_
_entity.id
_entity.type
_entity.pdbx_description
1 polymer ?
#
loop_
_entity_poly.entity_id
_entity_poly.type
_entity_poly.pdbx_seq_one_letter_code
_entity_poly.pdbx_strand_id
1 'polypeptide(L)'
;MKPEKHSFVVDRRSFLRQSSVAAAGLGIGAIPIIGAEKEKKKPEAETLVKTFYDSLSEEEKKAVCFPFDHKLRLKIENNWLITKKLVEDYSKDQQAIIKEIFMGIHSEEYAQKVYDQVEWDSGLDGFEGGSSVAIFGTPGTGKFEFVLTGRHCTRRCDGDSNEGTAFGGPLFYGHAADSFNEKPDHKGNAYWYQAVRANEVYQMLDGKQREAALCGKSRGEKGRATVKLTGKKNGLDGIRVGDMSGDQKGHVRKVLADLMAPFRKKDSKEALKLVEAGGLDNIHMAFYKEENIGKDEIWDVWQLEGPNMVCYFRGKPHVHAWMHIKKPV
;
A
#
# COMPACT_ATOMS: atom_id res chain seq x y z
N MET A 1 -8.76 3.24 53.70
CA MET A 1 -8.27 4.45 53.03
C MET A 1 -7.94 4.10 51.58
N LYS A 2 -8.78 4.53 50.64
CA LYS A 2 -8.58 4.36 49.21
C LYS A 2 -8.03 5.70 48.66
N PRO A 3 -7.06 5.74 47.77
CA PRO A 3 -6.65 6.99 47.13
C PRO A 3 -7.57 7.33 45.94
N GLU A 4 -7.99 8.58 45.92
CA GLU A 4 -8.79 9.19 44.87
C GLU A 4 -8.01 9.37 43.58
N LYS A 5 -8.68 9.07 42.45
CA LYS A 5 -8.20 9.33 41.09
C LYS A 5 -8.61 10.74 40.67
N HIS A 6 -7.66 11.63 40.50
CA HIS A 6 -7.88 12.90 39.81
C HIS A 6 -7.80 12.69 38.27
N SER A 7 -8.92 12.86 37.60
CA SER A 7 -9.01 12.94 36.15
C SER A 7 -8.81 14.41 35.73
N PHE A 8 -7.77 14.71 34.97
CA PHE A 8 -7.63 16.00 34.30
C PHE A 8 -8.40 15.96 32.97
N VAL A 9 -9.54 16.64 32.94
CA VAL A 9 -10.27 16.96 31.71
C VAL A 9 -9.72 18.29 31.20
N VAL A 10 -9.03 18.28 30.06
CA VAL A 10 -8.59 19.52 29.38
C VAL A 10 -9.69 19.96 28.43
N ASP A 11 -10.36 21.06 28.79
CA ASP A 11 -11.39 21.70 27.97
C ASP A 11 -10.77 22.45 26.77
N ARG A 12 -11.23 22.09 25.57
CA ARG A 12 -10.78 22.66 24.28
C ARG A 12 -11.15 24.14 24.06
N ARG A 13 -11.86 24.77 24.97
CA ARG A 13 -12.32 26.16 24.83
C ARG A 13 -11.40 27.22 25.45
N SER A 14 -10.40 26.84 26.23
CA SER A 14 -9.47 27.75 26.90
C SER A 14 -8.26 28.19 26.07
N PHE A 15 -8.03 27.58 24.88
CA PHE A 15 -6.85 27.90 24.05
C PHE A 15 -7.02 29.10 23.10
N LEU A 16 -8.22 29.69 22.98
CA LEU A 16 -8.50 30.77 22.01
C LEU A 16 -8.71 32.18 22.64
N ARG A 17 -8.27 32.41 23.89
CA ARG A 17 -8.49 33.72 24.54
C ARG A 17 -7.25 34.40 25.11
N GLN A 18 -6.08 34.25 24.52
CA GLN A 18 -4.92 35.08 24.88
C GLN A 18 -4.14 35.53 23.64
N SER A 19 -4.74 36.41 22.85
CA SER A 19 -3.99 37.22 21.89
C SER A 19 -4.81 38.46 21.56
N SER A 20 -4.84 39.45 22.42
CA SER A 20 -5.06 40.82 22.04
C SER A 20 -4.72 41.75 23.24
N VAL A 21 -4.05 42.82 22.86
CA VAL A 21 -3.69 44.05 23.59
C VAL A 21 -2.24 44.12 24.08
N ALA A 22 -1.40 44.79 23.30
CA ALA A 22 -0.92 46.15 23.60
C ALA A 22 0.01 46.65 22.49
N ALA A 23 -0.46 47.63 21.75
CA ALA A 23 0.40 48.48 20.94
C ALA A 23 0.77 49.72 21.77
N ALA A 24 2.04 49.95 21.95
CA ALA A 24 2.59 51.30 22.18
C ALA A 24 4.12 51.29 22.15
N GLY A 25 4.72 51.87 21.11
CA GLY A 25 5.73 52.88 21.21
C GLY A 25 7.23 52.49 21.30
N LEU A 26 7.94 52.79 20.20
CA LEU A 26 9.33 53.28 20.13
C LEU A 26 10.53 52.29 20.39
N GLY A 27 11.28 52.10 19.30
CA GLY A 27 12.67 51.58 19.42
C GLY A 27 13.09 50.79 18.20
N ILE A 28 13.70 51.47 17.21
CA ILE A 28 14.32 50.86 16.04
C ILE A 28 15.51 50.02 16.50
N GLY A 29 15.33 48.72 16.59
CA GLY A 29 16.41 47.77 16.69
C GLY A 29 16.13 46.68 15.64
N ALA A 30 16.96 46.64 14.59
CA ALA A 30 16.89 45.57 13.59
C ALA A 30 17.19 44.23 14.27
N ILE A 31 16.14 43.43 14.53
CA ILE A 31 16.29 42.01 14.88
C ILE A 31 16.72 41.29 13.60
N PRO A 32 17.87 40.59 13.61
CA PRO A 32 18.19 39.75 12.45
C PRO A 32 17.09 38.70 12.32
N ILE A 33 16.40 38.73 11.18
CA ILE A 33 15.54 37.62 10.74
C ILE A 33 16.49 36.42 10.61
N ILE A 34 16.51 35.57 11.61
CA ILE A 34 17.13 34.24 11.51
C ILE A 34 16.36 33.58 10.35
N GLY A 35 17.05 33.46 9.23
CA GLY A 35 16.49 32.87 8.03
C GLY A 35 15.87 31.52 8.38
N ALA A 36 14.58 31.36 8.06
CA ALA A 36 13.93 30.06 8.13
C ALA A 36 14.83 29.08 7.36
N GLU A 37 15.45 28.15 8.06
CA GLU A 37 16.14 27.03 7.45
C GLU A 37 15.14 26.40 6.48
N LYS A 38 15.43 26.48 5.18
CA LYS A 38 14.63 25.73 4.19
C LYS A 38 14.69 24.28 4.60
N GLU A 39 13.57 23.72 5.04
CA GLU A 39 13.44 22.28 5.25
C GLU A 39 14.05 21.59 4.02
N LYS A 40 15.14 20.85 4.25
CA LYS A 40 15.78 20.08 3.18
C LYS A 40 14.76 19.06 2.73
N LYS A 41 14.23 19.21 1.51
CA LYS A 41 13.31 18.25 0.91
C LYS A 41 13.94 16.87 1.00
N LYS A 42 13.23 15.90 1.60
CA LYS A 42 13.72 14.52 1.69
C LYS A 42 14.01 13.99 0.28
N PRO A 43 15.12 13.22 0.11
CA PRO A 43 15.42 12.60 -1.18
C PRO A 43 14.26 11.71 -1.63
N GLU A 44 14.03 11.65 -2.94
CA GLU A 44 13.04 10.71 -3.48
C GLU A 44 13.53 9.26 -3.33
N ALA A 45 12.60 8.30 -3.19
CA ALA A 45 12.93 6.88 -2.99
C ALA A 45 13.88 6.34 -4.09
N GLU A 46 13.71 6.77 -5.33
CA GLU A 46 14.56 6.41 -6.47
C GLU A 46 16.02 6.83 -6.28
N THR A 47 16.24 8.04 -5.75
CA THR A 47 17.58 8.54 -5.41
C THR A 47 18.20 7.69 -4.31
N LEU A 48 17.40 7.32 -3.30
CA LEU A 48 17.84 6.45 -2.21
C LEU A 48 18.17 5.04 -2.69
N VAL A 49 17.44 4.50 -3.68
CA VAL A 49 17.79 3.21 -4.30
C VAL A 49 19.17 3.26 -4.94
N LYS A 50 19.50 4.36 -5.64
CA LYS A 50 20.86 4.55 -6.19
C LYS A 50 21.90 4.65 -5.08
N THR A 51 21.63 5.42 -4.02
CA THR A 51 22.54 5.56 -2.88
C THR A 51 22.79 4.21 -2.21
N PHE A 52 21.74 3.41 -2.03
CA PHE A 52 21.86 2.05 -1.49
C PHE A 52 22.72 1.16 -2.40
N TYR A 53 22.44 1.15 -3.72
CA TYR A 53 23.22 0.38 -4.68
C TYR A 53 24.71 0.75 -4.69
N ASP A 54 25.02 2.04 -4.63
CA ASP A 54 26.40 2.54 -4.60
C ASP A 54 27.13 2.18 -3.30
N SER A 55 26.40 1.96 -2.20
CA SER A 55 26.96 1.57 -0.90
C SER A 55 27.26 0.08 -0.79
N LEU A 56 26.77 -0.75 -1.70
CA LEU A 56 26.95 -2.19 -1.67
C LEU A 56 28.36 -2.59 -2.04
N SER A 57 28.97 -3.50 -1.27
CA SER A 57 30.17 -4.22 -1.65
C SER A 57 29.93 -5.11 -2.86
N GLU A 58 31.00 -5.56 -3.52
CA GLU A 58 30.89 -6.46 -4.67
C GLU A 58 30.28 -7.83 -4.27
N GLU A 59 30.48 -8.27 -3.03
CA GLU A 59 29.88 -9.50 -2.49
C GLU A 59 28.39 -9.32 -2.29
N GLU A 60 27.98 -8.18 -1.74
CA GLU A 60 26.56 -7.84 -1.57
C GLU A 60 25.86 -7.69 -2.93
N LYS A 61 26.48 -7.02 -3.90
CA LYS A 61 25.94 -6.92 -5.26
C LYS A 61 25.71 -8.28 -5.89
N LYS A 62 26.65 -9.22 -5.74
CA LYS A 62 26.47 -10.60 -6.22
C LYS A 62 25.31 -11.33 -5.56
N ALA A 63 25.01 -11.02 -4.31
CA ALA A 63 23.94 -11.67 -3.56
C ALA A 63 22.55 -11.11 -3.87
N VAL A 64 22.42 -9.79 -4.18
CA VAL A 64 21.14 -9.11 -4.22
C VAL A 64 20.87 -8.33 -5.51
N CYS A 65 21.83 -8.19 -6.41
CA CYS A 65 21.65 -7.51 -7.69
C CYS A 65 21.52 -8.51 -8.85
N PHE A 66 20.54 -8.32 -9.70
CA PHE A 66 20.19 -9.20 -10.81
C PHE A 66 19.99 -8.40 -12.11
N PRO A 67 20.07 -9.02 -13.30
CA PRO A 67 19.64 -8.42 -14.55
C PRO A 67 18.18 -7.94 -14.46
N PHE A 68 17.84 -6.85 -15.17
CA PHE A 68 16.49 -6.27 -15.10
C PHE A 68 15.38 -7.23 -15.54
N ASP A 69 15.66 -8.14 -16.46
CA ASP A 69 14.74 -9.16 -16.97
C ASP A 69 14.72 -10.46 -16.15
N HIS A 70 15.42 -10.52 -15.03
CA HIS A 70 15.49 -11.70 -14.20
C HIS A 70 14.10 -12.12 -13.69
N LYS A 71 13.81 -13.43 -13.70
CA LYS A 71 12.50 -14.01 -13.37
C LYS A 71 11.96 -13.65 -11.97
N LEU A 72 12.83 -13.40 -11.00
CA LEU A 72 12.45 -13.02 -9.65
C LEU A 72 11.79 -11.63 -9.59
N ARG A 73 12.10 -10.75 -10.55
CA ARG A 73 11.60 -9.37 -10.53
C ARG A 73 10.07 -9.29 -10.43
N LEU A 74 9.36 -10.14 -11.14
CA LEU A 74 7.88 -10.18 -11.15
C LEU A 74 7.29 -11.30 -10.27
N LYS A 75 8.13 -11.97 -9.48
CA LYS A 75 7.63 -12.94 -8.50
C LYS A 75 6.86 -12.20 -7.40
N ILE A 76 5.83 -12.85 -6.92
CA ILE A 76 5.00 -12.38 -5.80
C ILE A 76 4.46 -13.60 -5.06
N GLU A 77 4.57 -13.57 -3.75
CA GLU A 77 4.10 -14.62 -2.85
C GLU A 77 3.59 -13.98 -1.56
N ASN A 78 2.85 -14.72 -0.77
CA ASN A 78 2.30 -14.24 0.49
C ASN A 78 3.40 -13.94 1.53
N ASN A 79 4.25 -14.91 1.81
CA ASN A 79 5.27 -14.82 2.85
C ASN A 79 6.57 -15.36 2.29
N TRP A 80 7.48 -14.47 1.90
CA TRP A 80 8.70 -14.87 1.21
C TRP A 80 9.82 -13.84 1.30
N LEU A 81 11.03 -14.31 1.16
CA LEU A 81 12.23 -13.51 1.08
C LEU A 81 12.80 -13.63 -0.34
N ILE A 82 12.99 -12.48 -1.01
CA ILE A 82 13.47 -12.45 -2.40
C ILE A 82 14.92 -12.86 -2.52
N THR A 83 15.72 -12.62 -1.48
CA THR A 83 17.10 -13.05 -1.33
C THR A 83 17.30 -13.69 0.03
N LYS A 84 18.43 -14.37 0.23
CA LYS A 84 18.80 -14.94 1.53
C LYS A 84 19.35 -13.91 2.50
N LYS A 85 19.84 -12.76 2.00
CA LYS A 85 20.39 -11.68 2.82
C LYS A 85 19.22 -10.87 3.38
N LEU A 86 19.08 -10.87 4.70
CA LEU A 86 18.07 -10.11 5.40
C LEU A 86 18.47 -8.63 5.52
N VAL A 87 17.52 -7.76 5.82
CA VAL A 87 17.82 -6.35 6.05
C VAL A 87 18.74 -6.19 7.25
N GLU A 88 18.61 -6.98 8.29
CA GLU A 88 19.49 -6.96 9.47
C GLU A 88 20.97 -7.30 9.17
N ASP A 89 21.25 -8.03 8.07
CA ASP A 89 22.62 -8.40 7.65
C ASP A 89 23.39 -7.26 6.99
N TYR A 90 22.77 -6.12 6.76
CA TYR A 90 23.41 -4.91 6.22
C TYR A 90 23.98 -4.02 7.33
N SER A 91 24.87 -3.09 6.97
CA SER A 91 25.31 -2.06 7.90
C SER A 91 24.14 -1.20 8.38
N LYS A 92 24.27 -0.54 9.55
CA LYS A 92 23.20 0.32 10.09
C LYS A 92 22.82 1.47 9.14
N ASP A 93 23.79 2.01 8.40
CA ASP A 93 23.53 3.04 7.40
C ASP A 93 22.73 2.48 6.21
N GLN A 94 23.06 1.28 5.72
CA GLN A 94 22.31 0.61 4.67
C GLN A 94 20.89 0.23 5.12
N GLN A 95 20.72 -0.26 6.35
CA GLN A 95 19.41 -0.52 6.95
C GLN A 95 18.55 0.75 6.98
N ALA A 96 19.13 1.87 7.41
CA ALA A 96 18.45 3.16 7.43
C ALA A 96 18.01 3.59 6.03
N ILE A 97 18.86 3.44 5.01
CA ILE A 97 18.51 3.76 3.62
C ILE A 97 17.36 2.85 3.12
N ILE A 98 17.40 1.55 3.40
CA ILE A 98 16.33 0.61 3.02
C ILE A 98 14.99 1.04 3.65
N LYS A 99 15.00 1.39 4.94
CA LYS A 99 13.84 1.92 5.64
C LYS A 99 13.33 3.21 5.00
N GLU A 100 14.21 4.14 4.67
CA GLU A 100 13.82 5.40 4.02
C GLU A 100 13.25 5.17 2.61
N ILE A 101 13.77 4.22 1.82
CA ILE A 101 13.17 3.80 0.55
C ILE A 101 11.75 3.29 0.79
N PHE A 102 11.58 2.37 1.75
CA PHE A 102 10.28 1.81 2.10
C PHE A 102 9.28 2.90 2.51
N MET A 103 9.69 3.82 3.39
CA MET A 103 8.84 4.94 3.80
C MET A 103 8.52 5.87 2.61
N GLY A 104 9.49 6.12 1.73
CA GLY A 104 9.38 7.07 0.62
C GLY A 104 8.45 6.62 -0.52
N ILE A 105 8.15 5.33 -0.65
CA ILE A 105 7.16 4.83 -1.63
C ILE A 105 5.72 4.83 -1.13
N HIS A 106 5.52 5.18 0.14
CA HIS A 106 4.19 5.32 0.74
C HIS A 106 3.78 6.79 0.85
N SER A 107 2.50 7.04 1.03
CA SER A 107 2.00 8.39 1.32
C SER A 107 2.41 8.81 2.74
N GLU A 108 2.56 10.13 2.97
CA GLU A 108 2.91 10.66 4.30
C GLU A 108 1.97 10.17 5.40
N GLU A 109 0.68 10.03 5.07
CA GLU A 109 -0.34 9.57 6.02
C GLU A 109 -0.18 8.09 6.40
N TYR A 110 0.26 7.25 5.44
CA TYR A 110 0.30 5.81 5.62
C TYR A 110 1.70 5.25 5.87
N ALA A 111 2.76 5.97 5.57
CA ALA A 111 4.12 5.46 5.64
C ALA A 111 4.43 4.82 6.99
N GLN A 112 4.16 5.52 8.11
CA GLN A 112 4.40 4.98 9.44
C GLN A 112 3.46 3.81 9.76
N LYS A 113 2.17 3.91 9.44
CA LYS A 113 1.19 2.84 9.67
C LYS A 113 1.59 1.54 8.97
N VAL A 114 2.06 1.65 7.72
CA VAL A 114 2.49 0.49 6.91
C VAL A 114 3.81 -0.07 7.42
N TYR A 115 4.73 0.77 7.87
CA TYR A 115 5.96 0.32 8.50
C TYR A 115 5.66 -0.44 9.81
N ASP A 116 4.87 0.15 10.71
CA ASP A 116 4.47 -0.47 11.97
C ASP A 116 3.75 -1.80 11.76
N GLN A 117 2.98 -1.90 10.67
CA GLN A 117 2.30 -3.13 10.27
C GLN A 117 3.30 -4.23 9.88
N VAL A 118 4.30 -3.94 9.03
CA VAL A 118 5.32 -4.93 8.63
C VAL A 118 6.18 -5.33 9.82
N GLU A 119 6.55 -4.37 10.65
CA GLU A 119 7.26 -4.59 11.92
C GLU A 119 6.48 -5.55 12.82
N TRP A 120 5.21 -5.28 13.03
CA TRP A 120 4.32 -6.08 13.86
C TRP A 120 4.10 -7.50 13.30
N ASP A 121 3.83 -7.62 12.00
CA ASP A 121 3.60 -8.90 11.34
C ASP A 121 4.84 -9.81 11.38
N SER A 122 6.03 -9.23 11.43
CA SER A 122 7.29 -9.97 11.52
C SER A 122 7.58 -10.50 12.95
N GLY A 123 6.80 -10.08 13.93
CA GLY A 123 6.94 -10.54 15.32
C GLY A 123 8.29 -10.15 15.93
N LEU A 124 9.00 -11.12 16.50
CA LEU A 124 10.31 -10.87 17.15
C LEU A 124 11.42 -10.51 16.18
N ASP A 125 11.27 -10.84 14.89
CA ASP A 125 12.28 -10.55 13.87
C ASP A 125 12.24 -9.07 13.44
N GLY A 126 11.11 -8.38 13.66
CA GLY A 126 10.90 -6.99 13.25
C GLY A 126 11.01 -6.79 11.74
N PHE A 127 11.08 -5.54 11.31
CA PHE A 127 11.24 -5.19 9.90
C PHE A 127 12.57 -5.69 9.34
N GLU A 128 13.65 -5.54 10.08
CA GLU A 128 15.01 -5.86 9.65
C GLU A 128 15.22 -7.37 9.52
N GLY A 129 14.81 -8.17 10.48
CA GLY A 129 14.96 -9.63 10.45
C GLY A 129 13.90 -10.34 9.61
N GLY A 130 12.74 -9.69 9.43
CA GLY A 130 11.61 -10.24 8.65
C GLY A 130 11.61 -9.87 7.17
N SER A 131 12.56 -9.07 6.67
CA SER A 131 12.55 -8.58 5.30
C SER A 131 13.85 -8.83 4.55
N SER A 132 13.74 -8.91 3.22
CA SER A 132 14.89 -8.97 2.30
C SER A 132 14.66 -8.08 1.08
N VAL A 133 15.74 -7.71 0.41
CA VAL A 133 15.71 -6.82 -0.75
C VAL A 133 16.45 -7.41 -1.94
N ALA A 134 16.06 -6.98 -3.14
CA ALA A 134 16.79 -7.20 -4.37
C ALA A 134 16.77 -5.94 -5.25
N ILE A 135 17.82 -5.75 -6.05
CA ILE A 135 17.90 -4.73 -7.08
C ILE A 135 17.98 -5.43 -8.45
N PHE A 136 17.15 -5.02 -9.36
CA PHE A 136 17.15 -5.48 -10.75
C PHE A 136 17.61 -4.35 -11.65
N GLY A 137 18.59 -4.64 -12.53
CA GLY A 137 19.21 -3.62 -13.36
C GLY A 137 20.21 -2.73 -12.62
N THR A 138 20.46 -1.53 -13.12
CA THR A 138 21.51 -0.64 -12.60
C THR A 138 20.95 0.77 -12.33
N PRO A 139 20.66 1.10 -11.06
CA PRO A 139 20.18 2.43 -10.69
C PRO A 139 21.12 3.54 -11.15
N GLY A 140 20.55 4.61 -11.74
CA GLY A 140 21.29 5.79 -12.19
C GLY A 140 21.88 5.73 -13.59
N THR A 141 21.97 4.56 -14.22
CA THR A 141 22.53 4.43 -15.60
C THR A 141 21.61 3.72 -16.58
N GLY A 142 20.51 3.14 -16.11
CA GLY A 142 19.57 2.40 -16.95
C GLY A 142 18.30 2.05 -16.21
N LYS A 143 17.56 1.10 -16.75
CA LYS A 143 16.39 0.56 -16.07
C LYS A 143 16.79 -0.11 -14.77
N PHE A 144 16.01 0.13 -13.72
CA PHE A 144 16.19 -0.52 -12.44
C PHE A 144 14.85 -0.77 -11.75
N GLU A 145 14.87 -1.66 -10.78
CA GLU A 145 13.77 -1.85 -9.85
C GLU A 145 14.33 -2.37 -8.52
N PHE A 146 13.99 -1.71 -7.44
CA PHE A 146 14.18 -2.19 -6.07
C PHE A 146 12.93 -2.94 -5.64
N VAL A 147 13.10 -4.13 -5.07
CA VAL A 147 12.00 -4.95 -4.54
C VAL A 147 12.32 -5.32 -3.10
N LEU A 148 11.39 -5.01 -2.20
CA LEU A 148 11.43 -5.44 -0.80
C LEU A 148 10.32 -6.46 -0.56
N THR A 149 10.67 -7.55 0.11
CA THR A 149 9.75 -8.64 0.44
C THR A 149 9.90 -9.05 1.90
N GLY A 150 8.83 -9.58 2.44
CA GLY A 150 8.74 -10.07 3.80
C GLY A 150 7.38 -10.70 4.04
N ARG A 151 7.04 -10.89 5.31
CA ARG A 151 5.69 -11.34 5.67
C ARG A 151 4.67 -10.26 5.33
N HIS A 152 3.63 -10.65 4.58
CA HIS A 152 2.58 -9.75 4.08
C HIS A 152 3.11 -8.51 3.35
N CYS A 153 4.27 -8.63 2.71
CA CYS A 153 4.92 -7.49 2.08
C CYS A 153 5.58 -7.87 0.76
N THR A 154 5.19 -7.20 -0.32
CA THR A 154 5.95 -7.05 -1.56
C THR A 154 5.80 -5.60 -2.01
N ARG A 155 6.89 -4.83 -1.96
CA ARG A 155 6.95 -3.41 -2.33
C ARG A 155 8.02 -3.20 -3.38
N ARG A 156 7.80 -2.19 -4.24
CA ARG A 156 8.65 -1.94 -5.41
C ARG A 156 8.92 -0.46 -5.59
N CYS A 157 10.10 -0.14 -6.13
CA CYS A 157 10.49 1.20 -6.54
C CYS A 157 11.32 1.07 -7.83
N ASP A 158 10.76 1.43 -8.97
CA ASP A 158 11.37 1.21 -10.29
C ASP A 158 11.79 2.49 -11.02
N GLY A 159 11.48 3.65 -10.46
CA GLY A 159 11.85 4.94 -11.06
C GLY A 159 11.31 5.10 -12.49
N ASP A 160 10.07 4.68 -12.71
CA ASP A 160 9.39 4.68 -14.01
C ASP A 160 10.08 3.79 -15.08
N SER A 161 10.95 2.85 -14.66
CA SER A 161 11.68 1.95 -15.57
C SER A 161 10.78 0.95 -16.29
N ASN A 162 9.63 0.64 -15.71
CA ASN A 162 8.64 -0.30 -16.26
C ASN A 162 7.41 0.45 -16.77
N GLU A 163 7.60 1.25 -17.82
CA GLU A 163 6.57 2.10 -18.42
C GLU A 163 5.23 1.36 -18.63
N GLY A 164 4.15 2.01 -18.23
CA GLY A 164 2.78 1.44 -18.34
C GLY A 164 2.48 0.35 -17.33
N THR A 165 3.28 0.22 -16.28
CA THR A 165 3.05 -0.69 -15.15
C THR A 165 3.12 0.09 -13.85
N ALA A 166 2.00 0.24 -13.16
CA ALA A 166 1.98 0.94 -11.87
C ALA A 166 2.86 0.22 -10.85
N PHE A 167 3.52 1.02 -10.00
CA PHE A 167 4.39 0.53 -8.91
C PHE A 167 5.54 -0.37 -9.37
N GLY A 168 5.89 -0.38 -10.66
CA GLY A 168 6.90 -1.28 -11.22
C GLY A 168 6.43 -2.72 -11.45
N GLY A 169 5.33 -3.16 -10.85
CA GLY A 169 4.83 -4.52 -10.97
C GLY A 169 3.75 -4.91 -9.96
N PRO A 170 3.48 -6.21 -9.80
CA PRO A 170 2.48 -6.67 -8.86
C PRO A 170 2.89 -6.40 -7.41
N LEU A 171 1.91 -6.00 -6.59
CA LEU A 171 2.04 -5.75 -5.17
C LEU A 171 1.29 -6.79 -4.35
N PHE A 172 1.83 -7.08 -3.17
CA PHE A 172 1.14 -7.83 -2.12
C PHE A 172 1.29 -7.10 -0.79
N TYR A 173 0.19 -7.00 -0.06
CA TYR A 173 0.19 -6.51 1.31
C TYR A 173 -0.91 -7.21 2.12
N GLY A 174 -0.76 -7.20 3.41
CA GLY A 174 -1.70 -7.83 4.30
C GLY A 174 -1.46 -7.44 5.75
N HIS A 175 -2.18 -8.10 6.64
CA HIS A 175 -2.08 -7.87 8.07
C HIS A 175 -2.52 -9.11 8.85
N ALA A 176 -1.66 -9.61 9.72
CA ALA A 176 -1.95 -10.69 10.67
C ALA A 176 -1.15 -10.49 11.96
N ALA A 177 -1.35 -9.33 12.61
CA ALA A 177 -0.50 -8.88 13.70
C ALA A 177 -0.39 -9.89 14.87
N ASP A 178 -1.36 -9.91 15.78
CA ASP A 178 -1.28 -10.75 16.99
C ASP A 178 -1.76 -12.18 16.75
N SER A 179 -2.74 -12.34 15.88
CA SER A 179 -3.36 -13.63 15.59
C SER A 179 -3.95 -13.64 14.19
N PHE A 180 -4.34 -14.82 13.72
CA PHE A 180 -5.02 -14.94 12.44
C PHE A 180 -6.48 -14.46 12.47
N ASN A 181 -7.02 -14.13 13.63
CA ASN A 181 -8.43 -13.79 13.84
C ASN A 181 -8.60 -12.54 14.73
N GLU A 182 -7.69 -11.60 14.65
CA GLU A 182 -7.87 -10.33 15.36
C GLU A 182 -9.07 -9.55 14.82
N LYS A 183 -9.59 -8.66 15.69
CA LYS A 183 -10.72 -7.81 15.30
C LYS A 183 -10.31 -6.83 14.17
N PRO A 184 -11.25 -6.49 13.29
CA PRO A 184 -11.00 -5.54 12.20
C PRO A 184 -10.48 -4.17 12.66
N ASP A 185 -10.85 -3.73 13.85
CA ASP A 185 -10.43 -2.48 14.48
C ASP A 185 -9.10 -2.59 15.24
N HIS A 186 -8.39 -3.71 15.11
CA HIS A 186 -7.09 -3.91 15.72
C HIS A 186 -6.11 -2.80 15.32
N LYS A 187 -5.36 -2.29 16.29
CA LYS A 187 -4.46 -1.14 16.10
C LYS A 187 -3.47 -1.29 14.94
N GLY A 188 -2.98 -2.51 14.70
CA GLY A 188 -2.06 -2.82 13.61
C GLY A 188 -2.74 -2.94 12.25
N ASN A 189 -4.07 -3.06 12.15
CA ASN A 189 -4.75 -3.27 10.87
C ASN A 189 -4.81 -1.98 10.04
N ALA A 190 -3.83 -1.81 9.14
CA ALA A 190 -3.71 -0.64 8.28
C ALA A 190 -4.66 -0.66 7.06
N TYR A 191 -5.36 -1.77 6.78
CA TYR A 191 -6.04 -1.98 5.49
C TYR A 191 -7.51 -2.39 5.57
N TRP A 192 -8.07 -2.65 6.76
CA TRP A 192 -9.45 -3.13 6.90
C TRP A 192 -10.49 -2.19 6.30
N TYR A 193 -10.24 -0.89 6.32
CA TYR A 193 -11.13 0.10 5.72
C TYR A 193 -11.42 -0.17 4.22
N GLN A 194 -10.53 -0.88 3.53
CA GLN A 194 -10.72 -1.27 2.12
C GLN A 194 -11.84 -2.31 1.98
N ALA A 195 -11.95 -3.27 2.92
CA ALA A 195 -13.07 -4.22 2.97
C ALA A 195 -14.39 -3.51 3.27
N VAL A 196 -14.39 -2.60 4.25
CA VAL A 196 -15.57 -1.79 4.61
C VAL A 196 -16.06 -1.01 3.39
N ARG A 197 -15.14 -0.34 2.68
CA ARG A 197 -15.47 0.43 1.47
C ARG A 197 -16.02 -0.44 0.34
N ALA A 198 -15.43 -1.62 0.12
CA ALA A 198 -15.93 -2.56 -0.88
C ALA A 198 -17.35 -3.03 -0.51
N ASN A 199 -17.60 -3.30 0.77
CA ASN A 199 -18.90 -3.71 1.27
C ASN A 199 -19.98 -2.62 1.08
N GLU A 200 -19.65 -1.34 1.21
CA GLU A 200 -20.57 -0.24 0.90
C GLU A 200 -21.08 -0.31 -0.55
N VAL A 201 -20.23 -0.69 -1.52
CA VAL A 201 -20.67 -0.91 -2.91
C VAL A 201 -21.72 -2.02 -2.95
N TYR A 202 -21.44 -3.17 -2.30
CA TYR A 202 -22.37 -4.30 -2.26
C TYR A 202 -23.72 -3.92 -1.66
N GLN A 203 -23.73 -3.14 -0.58
CA GLN A 203 -24.96 -2.69 0.09
C GLN A 203 -25.83 -1.79 -0.81
N MET A 204 -25.23 -1.07 -1.75
CA MET A 204 -25.92 -0.22 -2.71
C MET A 204 -26.53 -0.99 -3.91
N LEU A 205 -26.16 -2.27 -4.10
CA LEU A 205 -26.64 -3.07 -5.23
C LEU A 205 -28.09 -3.52 -5.00
N ASP A 206 -28.92 -3.47 -6.04
CA ASP A 206 -30.25 -4.08 -6.04
C ASP A 206 -30.19 -5.61 -6.14
N GLY A 207 -31.36 -6.28 -6.09
CA GLY A 207 -31.44 -7.74 -6.06
C GLY A 207 -30.76 -8.41 -7.27
N LYS A 208 -31.00 -7.91 -8.49
CA LYS A 208 -30.39 -8.45 -9.72
C LYS A 208 -28.90 -8.16 -9.78
N GLN A 209 -28.49 -6.98 -9.37
CA GLN A 209 -27.10 -6.60 -9.31
C GLN A 209 -26.33 -7.44 -8.29
N ARG A 210 -26.94 -7.75 -7.11
CA ARG A 210 -26.35 -8.65 -6.12
C ARG A 210 -26.19 -10.07 -6.66
N GLU A 211 -27.18 -10.59 -7.39
CA GLU A 211 -27.05 -11.89 -8.07
C GLU A 211 -25.87 -11.93 -9.03
N ALA A 212 -25.67 -10.86 -9.81
CA ALA A 212 -24.54 -10.75 -10.73
C ALA A 212 -23.19 -10.58 -10.01
N ALA A 213 -23.17 -9.86 -8.86
CA ALA A 213 -21.96 -9.60 -8.09
C ALA A 213 -21.49 -10.79 -7.26
N LEU A 214 -22.42 -11.69 -6.85
CA LEU A 214 -22.13 -12.83 -5.99
C LEU A 214 -21.66 -14.04 -6.79
N CYS A 215 -20.38 -14.39 -6.60
CA CYS A 215 -19.76 -15.56 -7.23
C CYS A 215 -19.60 -16.71 -6.24
N GLY A 216 -19.50 -17.94 -6.74
CA GLY A 216 -19.32 -19.13 -5.90
C GLY A 216 -17.90 -19.23 -5.38
N LYS A 217 -16.94 -19.34 -6.29
CA LYS A 217 -15.52 -19.65 -5.99
C LYS A 217 -14.58 -18.55 -6.47
N SER A 218 -13.69 -18.12 -5.59
CA SER A 218 -12.67 -17.14 -5.92
C SER A 218 -11.51 -17.75 -6.73
N ARG A 219 -10.65 -16.88 -7.28
CA ARG A 219 -9.39 -17.31 -7.92
C ARG A 219 -8.38 -17.91 -6.93
N GLY A 220 -8.53 -17.59 -5.64
CA GLY A 220 -7.64 -17.99 -4.57
C GLY A 220 -6.24 -17.38 -4.67
N GLU A 221 -5.40 -17.71 -3.69
CA GLU A 221 -4.04 -17.19 -3.54
C GLU A 221 -3.02 -18.17 -4.12
N LYS A 222 -2.47 -17.85 -5.29
CA LYS A 222 -1.57 -18.70 -6.07
C LYS A 222 -0.39 -17.90 -6.63
N GLY A 223 0.16 -16.99 -5.80
CA GLY A 223 1.27 -16.13 -6.18
C GLY A 223 0.95 -15.32 -7.46
N ARG A 224 1.82 -15.40 -8.45
CA ARG A 224 1.66 -14.64 -9.70
C ARG A 224 0.34 -14.94 -10.45
N ALA A 225 -0.24 -16.12 -10.29
CA ALA A 225 -1.52 -16.46 -10.93
C ALA A 225 -2.69 -15.65 -10.35
N THR A 226 -2.65 -15.30 -9.07
CA THR A 226 -3.66 -14.44 -8.41
C THR A 226 -3.73 -13.05 -9.05
N VAL A 227 -2.60 -12.53 -9.50
CA VAL A 227 -2.47 -11.19 -10.12
C VAL A 227 -2.33 -11.22 -11.63
N LYS A 228 -2.70 -12.33 -12.28
CA LYS A 228 -2.66 -12.47 -13.74
C LYS A 228 -3.75 -11.60 -14.36
N LEU A 229 -3.32 -10.59 -15.12
CA LEU A 229 -4.21 -9.78 -15.95
C LEU A 229 -4.67 -10.58 -17.17
N THR A 230 -5.98 -10.55 -17.41
CA THR A 230 -6.58 -11.21 -18.58
C THR A 230 -6.74 -10.27 -19.77
N GLY A 231 -6.73 -8.96 -19.55
CA GLY A 231 -7.00 -7.94 -20.56
C GLY A 231 -8.47 -7.88 -21.01
N LYS A 232 -9.34 -8.70 -20.40
CA LYS A 232 -10.75 -8.82 -20.79
C LYS A 232 -11.57 -7.62 -20.34
N LYS A 233 -12.58 -7.29 -21.13
CA LYS A 233 -13.63 -6.28 -20.84
C LYS A 233 -14.95 -6.90 -20.42
N ASN A 234 -15.16 -8.19 -20.73
CA ASN A 234 -16.41 -8.92 -20.49
C ASN A 234 -16.09 -10.36 -20.10
N GLY A 235 -17.07 -11.04 -19.50
CA GLY A 235 -16.94 -12.45 -19.10
C GLY A 235 -15.94 -12.65 -17.95
N LEU A 236 -15.83 -11.66 -17.09
CA LEU A 236 -15.14 -11.71 -15.80
C LEU A 236 -16.16 -11.99 -14.70
N ASP A 237 -15.69 -12.45 -13.54
CA ASP A 237 -16.52 -12.64 -12.35
C ASP A 237 -17.10 -11.33 -11.85
N GLY A 238 -18.35 -11.36 -11.41
CA GLY A 238 -19.00 -10.25 -10.74
C GLY A 238 -19.78 -9.33 -11.68
N ILE A 239 -20.36 -8.29 -11.09
CA ILE A 239 -21.12 -7.26 -11.80
C ILE A 239 -20.17 -6.31 -12.53
N ARG A 240 -20.48 -6.05 -13.79
CA ARG A 240 -19.77 -5.04 -14.57
C ARG A 240 -20.10 -3.64 -14.06
N VAL A 241 -19.11 -2.80 -13.81
CA VAL A 241 -19.30 -1.43 -13.32
C VAL A 241 -20.13 -0.60 -14.31
N GLY A 242 -20.04 -0.92 -15.61
CA GLY A 242 -20.88 -0.32 -16.65
C GLY A 242 -22.39 -0.46 -16.40
N ASP A 243 -22.81 -1.52 -15.72
CA ASP A 243 -24.21 -1.86 -15.41
C ASP A 243 -24.69 -1.28 -14.07
N MET A 244 -23.85 -0.49 -13.41
CA MET A 244 -24.15 0.19 -12.15
C MET A 244 -24.71 1.61 -12.37
N SER A 245 -25.46 2.11 -11.39
CA SER A 245 -25.88 3.52 -11.37
C SER A 245 -24.69 4.48 -11.20
N GLY A 246 -24.93 5.78 -11.43
CA GLY A 246 -23.92 6.82 -11.23
C GLY A 246 -23.35 6.84 -9.80
N ASP A 247 -24.22 6.69 -8.79
CA ASP A 247 -23.81 6.70 -7.39
C ASP A 247 -23.00 5.45 -7.04
N GLN A 248 -23.42 4.27 -7.50
CA GLN A 248 -22.67 3.02 -7.34
C GLN A 248 -21.27 3.10 -8.00
N LYS A 249 -21.18 3.63 -9.22
CA LYS A 249 -19.89 3.91 -9.89
C LYS A 249 -19.03 4.89 -9.08
N GLY A 250 -19.66 5.89 -8.47
CA GLY A 250 -18.99 6.81 -7.55
C GLY A 250 -18.34 6.08 -6.36
N HIS A 251 -19.03 5.09 -5.78
CA HIS A 251 -18.46 4.26 -4.70
C HIS A 251 -17.35 3.33 -5.17
N VAL A 252 -17.44 2.74 -6.37
CA VAL A 252 -16.32 1.96 -6.95
C VAL A 252 -15.06 2.85 -7.11
N ARG A 253 -15.23 4.11 -7.53
CA ARG A 253 -14.09 5.06 -7.55
C ARG A 253 -13.49 5.30 -6.17
N LYS A 254 -14.31 5.34 -5.11
CA LYS A 254 -13.80 5.45 -3.73
C LYS A 254 -13.03 4.18 -3.32
N VAL A 255 -13.49 2.98 -3.70
CA VAL A 255 -12.71 1.73 -3.49
C VAL A 255 -11.36 1.81 -4.17
N LEU A 256 -11.30 2.25 -5.42
CA LEU A 256 -10.04 2.44 -6.15
C LEU A 256 -9.14 3.46 -5.46
N ALA A 257 -9.70 4.58 -4.99
CA ALA A 257 -8.94 5.59 -4.24
C ALA A 257 -8.40 5.04 -2.92
N ASP A 258 -9.20 4.26 -2.18
CA ASP A 258 -8.80 3.63 -0.92
C ASP A 258 -7.70 2.57 -1.11
N LEU A 259 -7.72 1.82 -2.22
CA LEU A 259 -6.65 0.90 -2.58
C LEU A 259 -5.32 1.63 -2.88
N MET A 260 -5.40 2.86 -3.41
CA MET A 260 -4.23 3.68 -3.74
C MET A 260 -3.75 4.55 -2.58
N ALA A 261 -4.56 4.77 -1.55
CA ALA A 261 -4.25 5.67 -0.43
C ALA A 261 -2.93 5.36 0.30
N PRO A 262 -2.51 4.10 0.49
CA PRO A 262 -1.24 3.80 1.11
C PRO A 262 -0.01 4.26 0.34
N PHE A 263 -0.11 4.50 -0.97
CA PHE A 263 1.02 4.80 -1.84
C PHE A 263 1.19 6.31 -2.06
N ARG A 264 2.40 6.74 -2.39
CA ARG A 264 2.68 8.16 -2.65
C ARG A 264 1.85 8.68 -3.83
N LYS A 265 1.51 9.96 -3.78
CA LYS A 265 0.59 10.60 -4.74
C LYS A 265 0.98 10.44 -6.21
N LYS A 266 2.29 10.41 -6.53
CA LYS A 266 2.78 10.23 -7.90
C LYS A 266 2.33 8.87 -8.44
N ASP A 267 2.65 7.81 -7.71
CA ASP A 267 2.38 6.43 -8.10
C ASP A 267 0.88 6.12 -8.10
N SER A 268 0.14 6.65 -7.12
CA SER A 268 -1.32 6.52 -7.06
C SER A 268 -2.02 7.17 -8.26
N LYS A 269 -1.55 8.34 -8.70
CA LYS A 269 -2.08 9.01 -9.89
C LYS A 269 -1.79 8.24 -11.16
N GLU A 270 -0.59 7.69 -11.30
CA GLU A 270 -0.23 6.82 -12.42
C GLU A 270 -1.11 5.59 -12.47
N ALA A 271 -1.25 4.88 -11.34
CA ALA A 271 -2.09 3.70 -11.22
C ALA A 271 -3.55 3.98 -11.61
N LEU A 272 -4.15 5.04 -11.07
CA LEU A 272 -5.53 5.44 -11.42
C LEU A 272 -5.66 5.81 -12.90
N LYS A 273 -4.69 6.50 -13.48
CA LYS A 273 -4.69 6.83 -14.92
C LYS A 273 -4.64 5.57 -15.80
N LEU A 274 -3.87 4.55 -15.40
CA LEU A 274 -3.83 3.27 -16.09
C LEU A 274 -5.16 2.52 -15.98
N VAL A 275 -5.79 2.54 -14.81
CA VAL A 275 -7.12 1.95 -14.60
C VAL A 275 -8.16 2.66 -15.47
N GLU A 276 -8.17 3.98 -15.47
CA GLU A 276 -9.09 4.79 -16.29
C GLU A 276 -8.89 4.54 -17.79
N ALA A 277 -7.66 4.36 -18.25
CA ALA A 277 -7.36 4.02 -19.64
C ALA A 277 -7.96 2.66 -20.07
N GLY A 278 -8.15 1.73 -19.13
CA GLY A 278 -8.88 0.49 -19.36
C GLY A 278 -10.41 0.66 -19.44
N GLY A 279 -10.88 1.80 -18.96
CA GLY A 279 -12.29 2.15 -18.83
C GLY A 279 -12.92 1.59 -17.56
N LEU A 280 -13.37 2.50 -16.68
CA LEU A 280 -14.05 2.14 -15.43
C LEU A 280 -15.22 1.17 -15.67
N ASP A 281 -16.01 1.43 -16.70
CA ASP A 281 -17.18 0.63 -17.07
C ASP A 281 -16.83 -0.82 -17.48
N ASN A 282 -15.56 -1.10 -17.78
CA ASN A 282 -15.08 -2.45 -18.13
C ASN A 282 -14.54 -3.22 -16.92
N ILE A 283 -14.53 -2.60 -15.73
CA ILE A 283 -14.18 -3.29 -14.49
C ILE A 283 -15.37 -4.12 -14.03
N HIS A 284 -15.12 -5.29 -13.49
CA HIS A 284 -16.09 -6.14 -12.80
C HIS A 284 -15.74 -6.17 -11.32
N MET A 285 -16.77 -6.16 -10.48
CA MET A 285 -16.64 -6.30 -9.02
C MET A 285 -17.37 -7.55 -8.57
N ALA A 286 -16.63 -8.47 -7.98
CA ALA A 286 -17.12 -9.76 -7.49
C ALA A 286 -16.99 -9.87 -5.98
N PHE A 287 -17.95 -10.55 -5.35
CA PHE A 287 -17.94 -10.96 -3.95
C PHE A 287 -18.11 -12.48 -3.89
N TYR A 288 -17.37 -13.19 -3.03
CA TYR A 288 -17.30 -14.64 -3.07
C TYR A 288 -17.92 -15.28 -1.82
N LYS A 289 -18.95 -16.12 -2.06
CA LYS A 289 -19.74 -16.77 -0.98
C LYS A 289 -18.93 -17.82 -0.25
N GLU A 290 -18.13 -18.61 -0.97
CA GLU A 290 -17.44 -19.79 -0.45
C GLU A 290 -16.49 -19.45 0.71
N GLU A 291 -15.88 -18.28 0.68
CA GLU A 291 -14.86 -17.87 1.64
C GLU A 291 -15.35 -16.77 2.60
N ASN A 292 -16.65 -16.45 2.58
CA ASN A 292 -17.22 -15.49 3.48
C ASN A 292 -17.58 -16.16 4.80
N ILE A 293 -16.80 -15.94 5.81
CA ILE A 293 -16.89 -16.59 7.14
C ILE A 293 -17.21 -15.64 8.30
N GLY A 294 -17.42 -14.36 7.98
CA GLY A 294 -17.75 -13.33 8.96
C GLY A 294 -19.19 -13.40 9.48
N LYS A 295 -19.42 -12.73 10.61
CA LYS A 295 -20.75 -12.41 11.15
C LYS A 295 -20.95 -10.91 11.27
N ASP A 296 -20.06 -10.14 10.73
CA ASP A 296 -20.00 -8.67 10.77
C ASP A 296 -20.71 -8.01 9.60
N GLU A 297 -21.36 -8.82 8.74
CA GLU A 297 -22.05 -8.38 7.53
C GLU A 297 -21.14 -7.71 6.49
N ILE A 298 -19.81 -7.95 6.58
CA ILE A 298 -18.81 -7.46 5.62
C ILE A 298 -18.28 -8.64 4.82
N TRP A 299 -18.29 -8.51 3.49
CA TRP A 299 -17.73 -9.54 2.61
C TRP A 299 -16.21 -9.66 2.80
N ASP A 300 -15.76 -10.83 3.22
CA ASP A 300 -14.34 -11.12 3.46
C ASP A 300 -13.54 -11.21 2.16
N VAL A 301 -14.12 -11.75 1.11
CA VAL A 301 -13.42 -11.96 -0.15
C VAL A 301 -14.12 -11.26 -1.30
N TRP A 302 -13.38 -10.37 -1.96
CA TRP A 302 -13.86 -9.62 -3.11
C TRP A 302 -12.74 -9.36 -4.12
N GLN A 303 -13.12 -8.98 -5.33
CA GLN A 303 -12.21 -8.74 -6.42
C GLN A 303 -12.69 -7.59 -7.30
N LEU A 304 -11.73 -6.78 -7.77
CA LEU A 304 -11.89 -5.91 -8.93
C LEU A 304 -11.01 -6.46 -10.05
N GLU A 305 -11.59 -6.69 -11.23
CA GLU A 305 -10.85 -7.10 -12.41
C GLU A 305 -11.35 -6.37 -13.65
N GLY A 306 -10.41 -5.94 -14.49
CA GLY A 306 -10.70 -5.27 -15.74
C GLY A 306 -9.51 -5.38 -16.70
N PRO A 307 -9.55 -4.69 -17.86
CA PRO A 307 -8.49 -4.82 -18.85
C PRO A 307 -7.09 -4.53 -18.33
N ASN A 308 -6.98 -3.53 -17.44
CA ASN A 308 -5.71 -2.97 -16.97
C ASN A 308 -5.41 -3.27 -15.52
N MET A 309 -6.32 -3.89 -14.78
CA MET A 309 -6.14 -4.14 -13.37
C MET A 309 -6.71 -5.46 -12.91
N VAL A 310 -6.12 -5.99 -11.88
CA VAL A 310 -6.71 -6.97 -10.98
C VAL A 310 -6.33 -6.60 -9.55
N CYS A 311 -7.33 -6.62 -8.67
CA CYS A 311 -7.15 -6.56 -7.22
C CYS A 311 -7.98 -7.69 -6.61
N TYR A 312 -7.33 -8.63 -5.95
CA TYR A 312 -7.95 -9.68 -5.17
C TYR A 312 -7.71 -9.38 -3.70
N PHE A 313 -8.78 -9.31 -2.92
CA PHE A 313 -8.74 -9.00 -1.51
C PHE A 313 -9.40 -10.13 -0.70
N ARG A 314 -8.75 -10.54 0.37
CA ARG A 314 -9.27 -11.46 1.37
C ARG A 314 -9.13 -10.82 2.76
N GLY A 315 -10.23 -10.59 3.46
CA GLY A 315 -10.27 -9.95 4.77
C GLY A 315 -10.08 -10.92 5.91
N LYS A 316 -10.48 -12.20 5.74
CA LYS A 316 -10.46 -13.20 6.80
C LYS A 316 -9.70 -14.47 6.38
N PRO A 317 -8.98 -15.13 7.29
CA PRO A 317 -8.82 -14.85 8.73
C PRO A 317 -8.08 -13.55 9.03
N HIS A 318 -7.37 -12.98 8.07
CA HIS A 318 -6.70 -11.68 8.12
C HIS A 318 -6.52 -11.12 6.71
N VAL A 319 -6.18 -9.84 6.61
CA VAL A 319 -6.11 -9.14 5.31
C VAL A 319 -4.97 -9.65 4.45
N HIS A 320 -5.31 -10.02 3.21
CA HIS A 320 -4.40 -10.20 2.09
C HIS A 320 -4.92 -9.43 0.88
N ALA A 321 -4.12 -8.54 0.33
CA ALA A 321 -4.43 -7.80 -0.88
C ALA A 321 -3.36 -8.05 -1.94
N TRP A 322 -3.81 -8.52 -3.08
CA TRP A 322 -3.00 -8.83 -4.26
C TRP A 322 -3.40 -7.89 -5.38
N MET A 323 -2.49 -7.09 -5.88
CA MET A 323 -2.82 -6.07 -6.87
C MET A 323 -1.82 -6.04 -8.02
N HIS A 324 -2.32 -5.89 -9.22
CA HIS A 324 -1.51 -5.62 -10.41
C HIS A 324 -2.28 -4.69 -11.36
N ILE A 325 -1.63 -3.60 -11.73
CA ILE A 325 -2.18 -2.59 -12.64
C ILE A 325 -1.15 -2.37 -13.74
N LYS A 326 -1.57 -2.62 -14.98
CA LYS A 326 -0.67 -2.53 -16.14
C LYS A 326 -1.48 -2.23 -17.39
N LYS A 327 -0.94 -1.40 -18.27
CA LYS A 327 -1.46 -1.19 -19.61
C LYS A 327 -1.56 -2.54 -20.36
N PRO A 328 -2.64 -2.85 -21.09
CA PRO A 328 -2.71 -4.05 -21.92
C PRO A 328 -1.56 -4.08 -22.93
N VAL A 329 -1.04 -5.26 -23.17
CA VAL A 329 -0.03 -5.50 -24.21
C VAL A 329 -0.73 -5.60 -25.54
#